data_036740bbdcecdeea5a24d1330851fcdc
#
_entry.id   036740bbdcecdeea5a24d1330851fcdc
#
_cell.length_a   1.000
_cell.length_b   1.000
_cell.length_c   1.000
_cell.angle_alpha   90.00
_cell.angle_beta   90.00
_cell.angle_gamma   90.00
#
_symmetry.space_group_name_H-M   'P 1'
#
loop_
_entity.id
_entity.type
_entity.pdbx_description
1 polymer ?
#
loop_
_entity_poly.entity_id
_entity_poly.type
_entity_poly.pdbx_seq_one_letter_code
_entity_poly.pdbx_strand_id
1 'polypeptide(L)'
;DRRIDNVVVLTGDEHQNYAGGLWLDGSQPEGAPIAVEFVGTSISSRGDGSDRGADYDRFMAVNPQLKFRNSQRGYVVCEATPTVWTTQFKVLDKVSDRSGVLTTRQTFAIEAGSNTLTPA
;
A
#
# COMPACT_ATOMS: atom_id res chain seq x y z
N ASP A 1 11.75 -28.59 -2.82
CA ASP A 1 11.10 -27.33 -2.44
C ASP A 1 11.85 -26.16 -3.06
N ARG A 2 11.14 -25.40 -3.89
CA ARG A 2 11.66 -24.13 -4.40
C ARG A 2 11.22 -23.04 -3.44
N ARG A 3 12.16 -22.41 -2.73
CA ARG A 3 11.90 -21.16 -2.01
C ARG A 3 11.78 -20.04 -3.01
N ILE A 4 10.61 -19.38 -2.99
CA ILE A 4 10.38 -18.14 -3.72
C ILE A 4 10.39 -17.03 -2.69
N ASP A 5 11.40 -16.16 -2.78
CA ASP A 5 11.53 -15.01 -1.90
C ASP A 5 10.96 -13.76 -2.58
N ASN A 6 10.70 -12.72 -1.79
CA ASN A 6 10.23 -11.41 -2.25
C ASN A 6 8.95 -11.48 -3.09
N VAL A 7 7.96 -12.21 -2.61
CA VAL A 7 6.63 -12.23 -3.24
C VAL A 7 5.94 -10.91 -2.96
N VAL A 8 5.52 -10.24 -4.03
CA VAL A 8 4.76 -8.99 -3.97
C VAL A 8 3.40 -9.23 -4.62
N VAL A 9 2.34 -8.92 -3.89
CA VAL A 9 0.96 -9.01 -4.37
C VAL A 9 0.47 -7.61 -4.71
N LEU A 10 0.02 -7.42 -5.95
CA LEU A 10 -0.57 -6.17 -6.42
C LEU A 10 -2.06 -6.39 -6.65
N THR A 11 -2.88 -5.58 -6.00
CA THR A 11 -4.34 -5.69 -6.06
C THR A 11 -4.99 -4.31 -6.22
N GLY A 12 -6.29 -4.32 -6.44
CA GLY A 12 -7.11 -3.12 -6.59
C GLY A 12 -8.54 -3.35 -6.09
N ASP A 13 -9.53 -2.80 -6.79
CA ASP A 13 -10.98 -2.98 -6.57
C ASP A 13 -11.56 -2.26 -5.33
N GLU A 14 -10.85 -2.24 -4.22
CA GLU A 14 -11.31 -1.63 -2.97
C GLU A 14 -11.51 -0.10 -3.05
N HIS A 15 -10.93 0.56 -4.04
CA HIS A 15 -10.93 2.02 -4.18
C HIS A 15 -10.25 2.71 -2.99
N GLN A 16 -9.25 2.07 -2.43
CA GLN A 16 -8.39 2.59 -1.37
C GLN A 16 -6.95 2.16 -1.61
N ASN A 17 -6.02 2.88 -1.02
CA ASN A 17 -4.62 2.53 -1.00
C ASN A 17 -4.29 1.82 0.31
N TYR A 18 -3.63 0.67 0.21
CA TYR A 18 -3.08 -0.05 1.36
C TYR A 18 -1.67 -0.56 1.06
N ALA A 19 -0.86 -0.64 2.09
CA ALA A 19 0.37 -1.40 2.08
C ALA A 19 0.47 -2.21 3.37
N GLY A 20 0.82 -3.48 3.26
CA GLY A 20 0.91 -4.35 4.42
C GLY A 20 1.71 -5.61 4.18
N GLY A 21 2.04 -6.30 5.27
CA GLY A 21 2.64 -7.62 5.25
C GLY A 21 1.58 -8.72 5.21
N LEU A 22 1.96 -9.85 4.67
CA LEU A 22 1.15 -11.08 4.64
C LEU A 22 1.86 -12.18 5.42
N TRP A 23 1.12 -12.86 6.29
CA TRP A 23 1.59 -14.00 7.08
C TRP A 23 0.78 -15.25 6.72
N LEU A 24 1.31 -16.43 7.02
CA LEU A 24 0.58 -17.70 6.83
C LEU A 24 -0.72 -17.72 7.64
N ASP A 25 -0.68 -17.20 8.87
CA ASP A 25 -1.86 -16.96 9.68
C ASP A 25 -2.04 -15.45 9.88
N GLY A 26 -2.94 -14.88 9.10
CA GLY A 26 -3.21 -13.43 9.13
C GLY A 26 -3.87 -12.96 10.44
N SER A 27 -4.44 -13.88 11.22
CA SER A 27 -5.02 -13.56 12.54
C SER A 27 -3.96 -13.41 13.63
N GLN A 28 -2.76 -13.96 13.40
CA GLN A 28 -1.64 -13.94 14.34
C GLN A 28 -0.34 -13.62 13.59
N PRO A 29 -0.10 -12.36 13.23
CA PRO A 29 1.11 -11.97 12.50
C PRO A 29 2.32 -12.02 13.44
N GLU A 30 3.03 -13.14 13.42
CA GLU A 30 4.27 -13.34 14.19
C GLU A 30 5.48 -13.43 13.26
N GLY A 31 6.59 -12.82 13.66
CA GLY A 31 7.84 -12.82 12.90
C GLY A 31 7.77 -11.97 11.63
N ALA A 32 8.65 -12.28 10.68
CA ALA A 32 8.68 -11.61 9.39
C ALA A 32 7.51 -12.07 8.49
N PRO A 33 6.91 -11.18 7.70
CA PRO A 33 5.91 -11.57 6.71
C PRO A 33 6.51 -12.48 5.64
N ILE A 34 5.67 -13.33 5.04
CA ILE A 34 6.07 -14.20 3.93
C ILE A 34 5.94 -13.50 2.57
N ALA A 35 5.18 -12.43 2.51
CA ALA A 35 4.95 -11.62 1.32
C ALA A 35 4.53 -10.21 1.74
N VAL A 36 4.46 -9.30 0.77
CA VAL A 36 3.89 -7.97 0.96
C VAL A 36 2.79 -7.73 -0.04
N GLU A 37 1.83 -6.89 0.31
CA GLU A 37 0.73 -6.51 -0.56
C GLU A 37 0.64 -5.00 -0.69
N PHE A 38 0.41 -4.55 -1.92
CA PHE A 38 0.05 -3.17 -2.23
C PHE A 38 -1.31 -3.17 -2.93
N VAL A 39 -2.24 -2.42 -2.38
CA VAL A 39 -3.59 -2.21 -2.96
C VAL A 39 -3.64 -0.80 -3.51
N GLY A 40 -3.96 -0.68 -4.80
CA GLY A 40 -4.10 0.61 -5.48
C GLY A 40 -5.55 1.09 -5.50
N THR A 41 -5.72 2.39 -5.32
CA THR A 41 -7.02 3.06 -5.35
C THR A 41 -7.59 3.16 -6.78
N SER A 42 -8.81 3.67 -6.89
CA SER A 42 -9.40 4.05 -8.18
C SER A 42 -8.83 5.39 -8.70
N ILE A 43 -8.94 5.59 -10.02
CA ILE A 43 -8.51 6.85 -10.66
C ILE A 43 -9.44 8.01 -10.27
N SER A 44 -10.76 7.78 -10.22
CA SER A 44 -11.74 8.84 -9.95
C SER A 44 -13.02 8.36 -9.26
N SER A 45 -13.30 7.06 -9.24
CA SER A 45 -14.55 6.53 -8.68
C SER A 45 -14.66 6.76 -7.19
N ARG A 46 -15.88 7.09 -6.74
CA ARG A 46 -16.27 7.33 -5.34
C ARG A 46 -15.74 8.64 -4.75
N GLY A 47 -15.59 9.67 -5.60
CA GLY A 47 -15.28 11.03 -5.14
C GLY A 47 -13.85 11.22 -4.69
N ASP A 48 -13.62 12.28 -3.93
CA ASP A 48 -12.26 12.72 -3.58
C ASP A 48 -11.52 11.78 -2.63
N GLY A 49 -12.25 11.06 -1.78
CA GLY A 49 -11.64 10.29 -0.72
C GLY A 49 -11.00 11.16 0.36
N SER A 50 -10.16 10.58 1.18
CA SER A 50 -9.46 11.30 2.24
C SER A 50 -8.11 10.68 2.55
N ASP A 51 -7.19 11.48 3.08
CA ASP A 51 -5.90 10.96 3.54
C ASP A 51 -6.10 10.11 4.80
N ARG A 52 -6.78 10.66 5.81
CA ARG A 52 -7.16 9.94 7.03
C ARG A 52 -8.61 10.24 7.37
N GLY A 53 -9.47 9.25 7.16
CA GLY A 53 -10.88 9.34 7.54
C GLY A 53 -11.08 9.26 9.05
N ALA A 54 -12.31 9.51 9.50
CA ALA A 54 -12.66 9.52 10.92
C ALA A 54 -12.37 8.20 11.65
N ASP A 55 -12.39 7.08 10.94
CA ASP A 55 -12.13 5.74 11.49
C ASP A 55 -10.67 5.29 11.37
N TYR A 56 -9.77 6.12 10.85
CA TYR A 56 -8.39 5.76 10.52
C TYR A 56 -7.65 5.10 11.69
N ASP A 57 -7.62 5.77 12.83
CA ASP A 57 -6.85 5.27 13.99
C ASP A 57 -7.39 3.95 14.52
N ARG A 58 -8.71 3.81 14.61
CA ARG A 58 -9.35 2.58 15.04
C ARG A 58 -9.10 1.45 14.04
N PHE A 59 -9.21 1.72 12.75
CA PHE A 59 -8.99 0.73 11.70
C PHE A 59 -7.53 0.23 11.72
N MET A 60 -6.56 1.13 11.81
CA MET A 60 -5.14 0.76 11.86
C MET A 60 -4.80 -0.01 13.15
N ALA A 61 -5.42 0.33 14.27
CA ALA A 61 -5.20 -0.34 15.55
C ALA A 61 -5.61 -1.82 15.53
N VAL A 62 -6.69 -2.17 14.79
CA VAL A 62 -7.16 -3.56 14.68
C VAL A 62 -6.59 -4.29 13.45
N ASN A 63 -5.78 -3.64 12.65
CA ASN A 63 -5.11 -4.20 11.46
C ASN A 63 -3.59 -3.96 11.53
N PRO A 64 -2.88 -4.57 12.49
CA PRO A 64 -1.45 -4.28 12.71
C PRO A 64 -0.55 -4.70 11.54
N GLN A 65 -1.03 -5.56 10.64
CA GLN A 65 -0.33 -5.93 9.41
C GLN A 65 -0.24 -4.78 8.40
N LEU A 66 -1.16 -3.81 8.48
CA LEU A 66 -1.14 -2.65 7.60
C LEU A 66 -0.14 -1.61 8.09
N LYS A 67 0.65 -1.08 7.16
CA LYS A 67 1.60 0.00 7.38
C LYS A 67 1.14 1.32 6.78
N PHE A 68 0.15 1.27 5.88
CA PHE A 68 -0.38 2.43 5.18
C PHE A 68 -1.84 2.20 4.79
N ARG A 69 -2.65 3.22 4.97
CA ARG A 69 -4.03 3.33 4.47
C ARG A 69 -4.32 4.76 4.04
N ASN A 70 -4.93 4.89 2.87
CA ASN A 70 -5.34 6.19 2.32
C ASN A 70 -6.48 5.93 1.33
N SER A 71 -7.47 6.81 1.25
CA SER A 71 -8.59 6.63 0.33
C SER A 71 -8.69 7.73 -0.74
N GLN A 72 -7.65 8.51 -0.94
CA GLN A 72 -7.60 9.46 -2.04
C GLN A 72 -7.50 8.74 -3.39
N ARG A 73 -7.87 9.41 -4.45
CA ARG A 73 -7.80 8.88 -5.81
C ARG A 73 -6.37 9.01 -6.35
N GLY A 74 -6.01 8.16 -7.29
CA GLY A 74 -4.67 8.20 -7.87
C GLY A 74 -4.24 6.87 -8.48
N TYR A 75 -2.96 6.57 -8.36
CA TYR A 75 -2.36 5.35 -8.88
C TYR A 75 -1.09 4.97 -8.12
N VAL A 76 -0.61 3.77 -8.37
CA VAL A 76 0.60 3.24 -7.74
C VAL A 76 1.67 3.06 -8.82
N VAL A 77 2.90 3.47 -8.52
CA VAL A 77 4.06 3.25 -9.39
C VAL A 77 5.01 2.28 -8.70
N CYS A 78 5.31 1.18 -9.38
CA CYS A 78 6.24 0.18 -8.88
C CYS A 78 7.47 0.11 -9.78
N GLU A 79 8.64 0.03 -9.16
CA GLU A 79 9.92 -0.18 -9.84
C GLU A 79 10.64 -1.36 -9.19
N ALA A 80 11.07 -2.31 -10.01
CA ALA A 80 11.83 -3.47 -9.57
C ALA A 80 13.24 -3.43 -10.15
N THR A 81 14.23 -3.50 -9.27
CA THR A 81 15.64 -3.71 -9.63
C THR A 81 16.13 -5.03 -9.03
N PRO A 82 17.32 -5.52 -9.39
CA PRO A 82 17.84 -6.75 -8.77
C PRO A 82 18.01 -6.69 -7.25
N THR A 83 18.07 -5.50 -6.66
CA THR A 83 18.37 -5.32 -5.23
C THR A 83 17.22 -4.72 -4.44
N VAL A 84 16.27 -4.03 -5.08
CA VAL A 84 15.18 -3.34 -4.37
C VAL A 84 13.91 -3.25 -5.23
N TRP A 85 12.78 -3.41 -4.58
CA TRP A 85 11.46 -3.05 -5.09
C TRP A 85 11.01 -1.77 -4.42
N THR A 86 10.54 -0.80 -5.21
CA THR A 86 10.00 0.47 -4.70
C THR A 86 8.57 0.64 -5.17
N THR A 87 7.70 1.04 -4.26
CA THR A 87 6.28 1.35 -4.54
C THR A 87 5.98 2.78 -4.09
N GLN A 88 5.46 3.59 -5.00
CA GLN A 88 5.03 4.96 -4.72
C GLN A 88 3.51 5.07 -4.88
N PHE A 89 2.85 5.58 -3.85
CA PHE A 89 1.42 5.92 -3.88
C PHE A 89 1.26 7.36 -4.32
N LYS A 90 0.79 7.55 -5.55
CA LYS A 90 0.49 8.86 -6.14
C LYS A 90 -0.99 9.18 -5.91
N VAL A 91 -1.28 10.29 -5.26
CA VAL A 91 -2.64 10.67 -4.92
C VAL A 91 -2.96 12.09 -5.35
N LEU A 92 -4.24 12.32 -5.68
CA LEU A 92 -4.81 13.63 -5.93
C LEU A 92 -5.51 14.12 -4.66
N ASP A 93 -5.34 15.39 -4.34
CA ASP A 93 -6.05 16.01 -3.23
C ASP A 93 -7.56 16.07 -3.50
N LYS A 94 -7.96 16.14 -4.76
CA LYS A 94 -9.37 16.07 -5.20
C LYS A 94 -9.49 15.64 -6.66
N VAL A 95 -10.63 15.06 -6.99
CA VAL A 95 -11.05 14.73 -8.36
C VAL A 95 -12.40 15.36 -8.73
N SER A 96 -13.00 16.13 -7.81
CA SER A 96 -14.29 16.81 -8.00
C SER A 96 -14.24 17.93 -9.05
N ASP A 97 -13.04 18.44 -9.34
CA ASP A 97 -12.79 19.37 -10.44
C ASP A 97 -11.36 19.15 -11.02
N ARG A 98 -11.01 19.93 -12.03
CA ARG A 98 -9.73 19.77 -12.74
C ARG A 98 -8.53 20.43 -12.05
N SER A 99 -8.71 21.04 -10.89
CA SER A 99 -7.64 21.73 -10.16
C SER A 99 -6.92 20.83 -9.15
N GLY A 100 -7.21 19.54 -9.13
CA GLY A 100 -6.55 18.57 -8.25
C GLY A 100 -5.04 18.52 -8.48
N VAL A 101 -4.29 18.40 -7.39
CA VAL A 101 -2.83 18.35 -7.39
C VAL A 101 -2.37 16.93 -7.06
N LEU A 102 -1.52 16.37 -7.92
CA LEU A 102 -0.93 15.05 -7.74
C LEU A 102 0.31 15.15 -6.86
N THR A 103 0.39 14.32 -5.83
CA THR A 103 1.56 14.22 -4.95
C THR A 103 1.93 12.76 -4.73
N THR A 104 3.18 12.52 -4.32
CA THR A 104 3.58 11.22 -3.78
C THR A 104 3.28 11.22 -2.28
N ARG A 105 2.23 10.49 -1.88
CA ARG A 105 1.78 10.45 -0.49
C ARG A 105 2.67 9.57 0.38
N GLN A 106 3.14 8.46 -0.17
CA GLN A 106 3.97 7.50 0.54
C GLN A 106 4.81 6.70 -0.46
N THR A 107 6.01 6.36 -0.05
CA THR A 107 6.91 5.46 -0.76
C THR A 107 7.35 4.35 0.19
N PHE A 108 7.37 3.11 -0.30
CA PHE A 108 7.93 1.97 0.41
C PHE A 108 9.02 1.32 -0.43
N ALA A 109 10.03 0.80 0.24
CA ALA A 109 11.06 -0.03 -0.36
C ALA A 109 11.08 -1.41 0.30
N ILE A 110 11.38 -2.43 -0.49
CA ILE A 110 11.58 -3.81 -0.05
C ILE A 110 12.90 -4.27 -0.65
N GLU A 111 13.86 -4.58 0.21
CA GLU A 111 15.17 -5.06 -0.23
C GLU A 111 15.11 -6.54 -0.61
N ALA A 112 15.93 -6.95 -1.57
CA ALA A 112 16.09 -8.36 -1.93
C ALA A 112 16.50 -9.17 -0.71
N GLY A 113 15.82 -10.31 -0.51
CA GLY A 113 16.04 -11.18 0.66
C GLY A 113 15.26 -10.78 1.90
N SER A 114 14.47 -9.69 1.86
CA SER A 114 13.62 -9.26 2.97
C SER A 114 12.18 -9.06 2.48
N ASN A 115 11.21 -9.31 3.35
CA ASN A 115 9.79 -8.98 3.12
C ASN A 115 9.32 -7.83 4.03
N THR A 116 10.25 -7.02 4.51
CA THR A 116 9.93 -5.88 5.37
C THR A 116 9.65 -4.63 4.53
N LEU A 117 8.49 -4.04 4.73
CA LEU A 117 8.13 -2.74 4.17
C LEU A 117 8.88 -1.65 4.92
N THR A 118 9.74 -0.92 4.22
CA THR A 118 10.48 0.20 4.78
C THR A 118 10.01 1.50 4.12
N PRO A 119 9.53 2.49 4.88
CA PRO A 119 9.26 3.82 4.33
C PRO A 119 10.51 4.41 3.70
N ALA A 120 10.34 4.98 2.54
CA ALA A 120 11.44 5.52 1.75
C ALA A 120 11.20 6.97 1.31
#